data_27ba470755dfa822f4db40ab08a40acb
#
_entry.id   27ba470755dfa822f4db40ab08a40acb
#
_cell.length_a   1.000
_cell.length_b   1.000
_cell.length_c   1.000
_cell.angle_alpha   90.00
_cell.angle_beta   90.00
_cell.angle_gamma   90.00
#
_symmetry.space_group_name_H-M   'P 1'
#
loop_
_entity.id
_entity.type
_entity.pdbx_description
1 polymer ?
#
loop_
_entity_poly.entity_id
_entity_poly.type
_entity_poly.pdbx_seq_one_letter_code
_entity_poly.pdbx_strand_id
1 'polypeptide(L)'
;LQSIAHPAIDVGGMDLLERYESRMAREDPFGETFADMSLFAYGDGAFLKFDAEGRITVTDFIRAHTGITDKVVFVGRNDFFQLWEPERFEAHRAEARQRLQAMRPGAAQ
;
A
#
# COMPACT_ATOMS: atom_id res chain seq x y z
N LEU A 1 -5.36 -2.71 3.06
CA LEU A 1 -5.75 -2.38 1.68
C LEU A 1 -4.59 -2.64 0.71
N GLN A 2 -4.89 -3.14 -0.46
CA GLN A 2 -3.88 -3.12 -1.52
C GLN A 2 -3.48 -1.69 -1.82
N SER A 3 -2.17 -1.45 -1.96
CA SER A 3 -1.71 -0.18 -2.48
C SER A 3 -2.05 -0.10 -3.96
N ILE A 4 -2.70 0.98 -4.39
CA ILE A 4 -3.05 1.19 -5.80
C ILE A 4 -1.80 1.49 -6.62
N ALA A 5 -0.86 2.21 -6.02
CA ALA A 5 0.35 2.67 -6.71
C ALA A 5 1.48 1.65 -6.72
N HIS A 6 1.46 0.66 -5.82
CA HIS A 6 2.62 -0.21 -5.57
C HIS A 6 2.19 -1.67 -5.35
N PRO A 7 3.08 -2.65 -5.61
CA PRO A 7 2.82 -4.06 -5.28
C PRO A 7 3.03 -4.31 -3.78
N ALA A 8 2.27 -3.61 -2.96
CA ALA A 8 2.36 -3.63 -1.51
C ALA A 8 0.97 -3.65 -0.88
N ILE A 9 0.91 -3.94 0.39
CA ILE A 9 -0.32 -3.86 1.18
C ILE A 9 -0.19 -2.69 2.15
N ASP A 10 -1.17 -1.80 2.11
CA ASP A 10 -1.29 -0.72 3.08
C ASP A 10 -2.03 -1.26 4.31
N VAL A 11 -1.39 -1.16 5.48
CA VAL A 11 -1.93 -1.65 6.74
C VAL A 11 -2.07 -0.50 7.72
N GLY A 12 -3.25 -0.36 8.28
CA GLY A 12 -3.54 0.67 9.26
C GLY A 12 -4.84 0.36 10.00
N GLY A 13 -5.23 1.25 10.89
CA GLY A 13 -6.50 1.17 11.57
C GLY A 13 -7.65 1.67 10.71
N MET A 14 -8.81 1.86 11.31
CA MET A 14 -10.00 2.37 10.62
C MET A 14 -9.79 3.74 10.01
N ASP A 15 -8.89 4.54 10.56
CA ASP A 15 -8.53 5.86 10.02
C ASP A 15 -7.92 5.77 8.61
N LEU A 16 -7.21 4.71 8.29
CA LEU A 16 -6.69 4.49 6.94
C LEU A 16 -7.83 4.35 5.94
N LEU A 17 -8.85 3.55 6.27
CA LEU A 17 -10.04 3.39 5.43
C LEU A 17 -10.79 4.70 5.29
N GLU A 18 -10.97 5.43 6.39
CA GLU A 18 -11.67 6.73 6.38
C GLU A 18 -10.97 7.74 5.47
N ARG A 19 -9.64 7.79 5.48
CA ARG A 19 -8.89 8.67 4.58
C ARG A 19 -9.04 8.26 3.12
N TYR A 20 -9.07 6.97 2.85
CA TYR A 20 -9.32 6.46 1.51
C TYR A 20 -10.72 6.86 1.04
N GLU A 21 -11.72 6.69 1.90
CA GLU A 21 -13.10 7.09 1.62
C GLU A 21 -13.22 8.60 1.38
N SER A 22 -12.51 9.41 2.15
CA SER A 22 -12.46 10.87 1.94
C SER A 22 -11.90 11.24 0.58
N ARG A 23 -10.91 10.50 0.10
CA ARG A 23 -10.37 10.69 -1.23
C ARG A 23 -11.36 10.27 -2.32
N MET A 24 -12.06 9.14 -2.11
CA MET A 24 -13.12 8.69 -3.02
C MET A 24 -14.24 9.70 -3.14
N ALA A 25 -14.59 10.38 -2.05
CA ALA A 25 -15.67 11.36 -2.01
C ALA A 25 -15.43 12.58 -2.93
N ARG A 26 -14.20 12.79 -3.38
CA ARG A 26 -13.86 13.86 -4.34
C ARG A 26 -14.11 13.46 -5.79
N GLU A 27 -14.41 12.19 -6.04
CA GLU A 27 -14.65 11.66 -7.37
C GLU A 27 -16.14 11.64 -7.68
N ASP A 28 -16.50 11.66 -8.96
CA ASP A 28 -17.87 11.46 -9.39
C ASP A 28 -18.33 10.05 -8.98
N PRO A 29 -19.40 9.93 -8.15
CA PRO A 29 -19.86 8.62 -7.68
C PRO A 29 -20.34 7.69 -8.79
N PHE A 30 -20.61 8.22 -9.98
CA PHE A 30 -21.02 7.44 -11.15
C PHE A 30 -19.90 7.25 -12.17
N GLY A 31 -18.68 7.74 -11.86
CA GLY A 31 -17.53 7.63 -12.76
C GLY A 31 -16.73 6.36 -12.56
N GLU A 32 -15.85 6.08 -13.53
CA GLU A 32 -14.98 4.90 -13.50
C GLU A 32 -13.96 4.94 -12.35
N THR A 33 -13.41 6.12 -12.08
CA THR A 33 -12.41 6.26 -11.00
C THR A 33 -13.00 5.89 -9.65
N PHE A 34 -14.21 6.36 -9.37
CA PHE A 34 -14.89 5.99 -8.12
C PHE A 34 -15.16 4.48 -8.06
N ALA A 35 -15.62 3.89 -9.16
CA ALA A 35 -15.88 2.46 -9.22
C ALA A 35 -14.62 1.64 -8.97
N ASP A 36 -13.50 2.03 -9.57
CA ASP A 36 -12.21 1.35 -9.39
C ASP A 36 -11.71 1.48 -7.95
N MET A 37 -11.79 2.67 -7.38
CA MET A 37 -11.39 2.89 -5.98
C MET A 37 -12.26 2.09 -5.02
N SER A 38 -13.56 2.02 -5.28
CA SER A 38 -14.51 1.24 -4.49
C SER A 38 -14.18 -0.25 -4.54
N LEU A 39 -13.82 -0.76 -5.71
CA LEU A 39 -13.41 -2.16 -5.86
C LEU A 39 -12.21 -2.48 -4.98
N PHE A 40 -11.17 -1.66 -5.00
CA PHE A 40 -9.97 -1.90 -4.20
C PHE A 40 -10.19 -1.67 -2.70
N ALA A 41 -11.07 -0.75 -2.32
CA ALA A 41 -11.36 -0.50 -0.91
C ALA A 41 -12.26 -1.59 -0.30
N TYR A 42 -13.29 -2.02 -1.01
CA TYR A 42 -14.34 -2.88 -0.46
C TYR A 42 -14.34 -4.29 -1.05
N GLY A 43 -13.98 -4.43 -2.31
CA GLY A 43 -13.92 -5.73 -2.97
C GLY A 43 -12.69 -6.53 -2.58
N ASP A 44 -11.55 -5.87 -2.52
CA ASP A 44 -10.24 -6.49 -2.24
C ASP A 44 -9.73 -6.19 -0.83
N GLY A 45 -10.36 -5.28 -0.10
CA GLY A 45 -9.99 -4.97 1.27
C GLY A 45 -10.38 -6.09 2.22
N ALA A 46 -9.58 -6.29 3.25
CA ALA A 46 -9.86 -7.27 4.29
C ALA A 46 -9.54 -6.71 5.66
N PHE A 47 -10.35 -7.11 6.64
CA PHE A 47 -10.04 -6.87 8.05
C PHE A 47 -9.32 -8.10 8.58
N LEU A 48 -8.06 -7.92 8.95
CA LEU A 48 -7.26 -8.98 9.55
C LEU A 48 -7.21 -8.78 11.05
N LYS A 49 -7.42 -9.85 11.79
CA LYS A 49 -7.29 -9.82 13.24
C LYS A 49 -5.90 -10.27 13.63
N PHE A 50 -5.31 -9.58 14.59
CA PHE A 50 -4.11 -10.08 15.24
C PHE A 50 -4.49 -11.27 16.13
N ASP A 51 -3.66 -12.32 16.13
CA ASP A 51 -3.82 -13.39 17.09
C ASP A 51 -3.33 -12.95 18.49
N ALA A 52 -3.40 -13.85 19.46
CA ALA A 52 -3.03 -13.53 20.85
C ALA A 52 -1.54 -13.12 20.99
N GLU A 53 -0.71 -13.44 20.01
CA GLU A 53 0.72 -13.13 19.99
C GLU A 53 1.06 -11.96 19.08
N GLY A 54 0.08 -11.28 18.53
CA GLY A 54 0.27 -10.13 17.66
C GLY A 54 0.62 -10.47 16.21
N ARG A 55 0.33 -11.70 15.77
CA ARG A 55 0.60 -12.15 14.40
C ARG A 55 -0.64 -12.03 13.53
N ILE A 56 -0.44 -11.84 12.24
CA ILE A 56 -1.48 -11.91 11.24
C ILE A 56 -1.14 -12.97 10.20
N THR A 57 -2.16 -13.52 9.56
CA THR A 57 -1.97 -14.50 8.49
C THR A 57 -1.78 -13.78 7.15
N VAL A 58 -0.73 -14.14 6.43
CA VAL A 58 -0.52 -13.68 5.05
C VAL A 58 -1.31 -14.60 4.14
N THR A 59 -2.38 -14.07 3.56
CA THR A 59 -3.29 -14.84 2.70
C THR A 59 -2.70 -15.01 1.30
N ASP A 60 -3.23 -15.95 0.52
CA ASP A 60 -2.83 -16.14 -0.88
C ASP A 60 -3.07 -14.88 -1.71
N PHE A 61 -4.12 -14.13 -1.40
CA PHE A 61 -4.43 -12.87 -2.03
C PHE A 61 -3.31 -11.84 -1.83
N ILE A 62 -2.82 -11.70 -0.59
CA ILE A 62 -1.70 -10.80 -0.27
C ILE A 62 -0.45 -11.25 -1.02
N ARG A 63 -0.16 -12.55 -1.04
CA ARG A 63 1.00 -13.08 -1.75
C ARG A 63 0.95 -12.82 -3.25
N ALA A 64 -0.22 -12.99 -3.85
CA ALA A 64 -0.41 -12.76 -5.28
C ALA A 64 -0.16 -11.29 -5.66
N HIS A 65 -0.63 -10.36 -4.85
CA HIS A 65 -0.44 -8.93 -5.12
C HIS A 65 1.01 -8.48 -4.88
N THR A 66 1.63 -8.93 -3.79
CA THR A 66 2.94 -8.42 -3.36
C THR A 66 4.12 -9.24 -3.85
N GLY A 67 3.91 -10.52 -4.16
CA GLY A 67 4.98 -11.47 -4.45
C GLY A 67 5.69 -11.99 -3.19
N ILE A 68 5.16 -11.71 -2.00
CA ILE A 68 5.74 -12.19 -0.75
C ILE A 68 5.67 -13.71 -0.69
N THR A 69 6.77 -14.35 -0.33
CA THR A 69 6.85 -15.80 -0.12
C THR A 69 7.11 -16.14 1.35
N ASP A 70 8.34 -15.96 1.81
CA ASP A 70 8.76 -16.35 3.17
C ASP A 70 9.26 -15.18 4.00
N LYS A 71 9.59 -14.05 3.38
CA LYS A 71 10.08 -12.85 4.06
C LYS A 71 9.28 -11.63 3.66
N VAL A 72 9.13 -10.71 4.59
CA VAL A 72 8.39 -9.47 4.38
C VAL A 72 9.15 -8.31 5.01
N VAL A 73 9.09 -7.15 4.34
CA VAL A 73 9.61 -5.90 4.88
C VAL A 73 8.44 -5.02 5.32
N PHE A 74 8.52 -4.52 6.54
CA PHE A 74 7.57 -3.55 7.07
C PHE A 74 8.13 -2.14 6.84
N VAL A 75 7.37 -1.33 6.12
CA VAL A 75 7.80 0.02 5.74
C VAL A 75 6.86 1.03 6.36
N GLY A 76 7.36 1.85 7.27
CA GLY A 76 6.59 2.93 7.90
C GLY A 76 6.25 4.02 6.89
N ARG A 77 5.00 4.47 6.93
CA ARG A 77 4.47 5.52 6.04
C ARG A 77 3.68 6.55 6.85
N ASN A 78 4.33 7.22 7.79
CA ASN A 78 3.71 8.19 8.67
C ASN A 78 2.76 7.52 9.68
N ASP A 79 1.45 7.44 9.40
CA ASP A 79 0.44 6.90 10.30
C ASP A 79 -0.14 5.54 9.87
N PHE A 80 0.43 4.96 8.83
CA PHE A 80 0.17 3.58 8.43
C PHE A 80 1.49 2.93 8.02
N PHE A 81 1.46 1.65 7.70
CA PHE A 81 2.65 0.97 7.19
C PHE A 81 2.29 0.08 6.00
N GLN A 82 3.32 -0.35 5.28
CA GLN A 82 3.18 -1.20 4.12
C GLN A 82 3.91 -2.52 4.33
N LEU A 83 3.39 -3.57 3.73
CA LEU A 83 4.04 -4.86 3.62
C LEU A 83 4.54 -5.04 2.20
N TRP A 84 5.83 -5.33 2.07
CA TRP A 84 6.49 -5.50 0.78
C TRP A 84 7.26 -6.80 0.72
N GLU A 85 7.37 -7.36 -0.48
CA GLU A 85 8.38 -8.38 -0.76
C GLU A 85 9.76 -7.68 -0.79
N PRO A 86 10.81 -8.29 -0.15
CA PRO A 86 12.07 -7.58 0.07
C PRO A 86 12.78 -7.07 -1.19
N GLU A 87 12.87 -7.87 -2.24
CA GLU A 87 13.56 -7.47 -3.47
C GLU A 87 12.79 -6.38 -4.21
N ARG A 88 11.47 -6.48 -4.23
CA ARG A 88 10.62 -5.45 -4.83
C ARG A 88 10.72 -4.14 -4.07
N PHE A 89 10.83 -4.20 -2.74
CA PHE A 89 11.03 -3.00 -1.94
C PHE A 89 12.35 -2.33 -2.26
N GLU A 90 13.45 -3.08 -2.35
CA GLU A 90 14.76 -2.51 -2.67
C GLU A 90 14.77 -1.84 -4.04
N ALA A 91 14.13 -2.45 -5.04
CA ALA A 91 14.00 -1.84 -6.37
C ALA A 91 13.20 -0.54 -6.31
N HIS A 92 12.07 -0.54 -5.60
CA HIS A 92 11.26 0.65 -5.42
C HIS A 92 12.00 1.76 -4.68
N ARG A 93 12.73 1.39 -3.63
CA ARG A 93 13.54 2.33 -2.84
C ARG A 93 14.62 3.00 -3.69
N ALA A 94 15.30 2.23 -4.54
CA ALA A 94 16.31 2.76 -5.44
C ALA A 94 15.72 3.75 -6.44
N GLU A 95 14.58 3.42 -7.03
CA GLU A 95 13.86 4.31 -7.95
C GLU A 95 13.40 5.60 -7.26
N ALA A 96 12.86 5.49 -6.05
CA ALA A 96 12.43 6.64 -5.27
C ALA A 96 13.60 7.56 -4.96
N ARG A 97 14.75 6.99 -4.60
CA ARG A 97 15.97 7.76 -4.35
C ARG A 97 16.42 8.54 -5.60
N GLN A 98 16.39 7.89 -6.75
CA GLN A 98 16.75 8.54 -8.02
C GLN A 98 15.81 9.70 -8.34
N ARG A 99 14.51 9.53 -8.14
CA ARG A 99 13.54 10.60 -8.38
C ARG A 99 13.77 11.79 -7.46
N LEU A 100 14.05 11.54 -6.19
CA LEU A 100 14.32 12.60 -5.21
C LEU A 100 15.62 13.34 -5.52
N GLN A 101 16.65 12.61 -5.92
CA GLN A 101 17.93 13.23 -6.32
C GLN A 101 17.76 14.11 -7.57
N ALA A 102 16.97 13.69 -8.53
CA ALA A 102 16.69 14.47 -9.73
C ALA A 102 15.91 15.76 -9.45
N MET A 103 15.09 15.77 -8.41
CA MET A 103 14.35 16.97 -7.98
C MET A 103 15.15 17.92 -7.10
N ARG A 104 16.29 17.46 -6.59
CA ARG A 104 17.09 18.20 -5.64
C ARG A 104 17.82 19.35 -6.34
N PRO A 105 17.75 20.61 -5.83
CA PRO A 105 18.53 21.71 -6.38
C PRO A 105 20.02 21.37 -6.42
N GLY A 106 20.65 21.53 -7.58
CA GLY A 106 22.05 21.21 -7.77
C GLY A 106 22.38 19.74 -7.99
N ALA A 107 21.41 18.86 -8.06
CA ALA A 107 21.64 17.42 -8.27
C ALA A 107 22.31 17.12 -9.62
N ALA A 108 22.15 17.99 -10.61
CA ALA A 108 22.75 17.86 -11.94
C ALA A 108 24.15 18.46 -12.04
N GLN A 109 24.68 19.02 -10.99
CA GLN A 109 26.00 19.65 -10.96
C GLN A 109 27.12 18.66 -10.70
#